data_480cc1c42a9371693dc9010d3024f8a7
#
_entry.id   480cc1c42a9371693dc9010d3024f8a7
#
_cell.length_a   1.000
_cell.length_b   1.000
_cell.length_c   1.000
_cell.angle_alpha   90.00
_cell.angle_beta   90.00
_cell.angle_gamma   90.00
#
_symmetry.space_group_name_H-M   'P 1'
#
loop_
_entity.id
_entity.type
_entity.pdbx_description
1 polymer ?
#
loop_
_entity_poly.entity_id
_entity_poly.type
_entity_poly.pdbx_seq_one_letter_code
_entity_poly.pdbx_strand_id
1 'polypeptide(L)'
;MFTYTEEKKFTKEQVQQLFLSVNWISGKYPERLYKALMNSSTVLTVWDAKKLIGLTRVLDDSEMLAQIHYVLVDPDYQGMGIAGKMIEYIKEKYKDFMYIDGMPEDKKNVPFYQKH
;
A
#
# COMPACT_ATOMS: atom_id res chain seq x y z
N MET A 1 7.16 -6.52 16.86
CA MET A 1 6.71 -7.35 15.73
C MET A 1 5.53 -6.69 15.03
N PHE A 2 5.54 -6.73 13.71
CA PHE A 2 4.52 -6.04 12.93
C PHE A 2 3.47 -7.01 12.41
N THR A 3 2.23 -6.53 12.30
CA THR A 3 1.12 -7.32 11.78
C THR A 3 0.77 -6.84 10.39
N TYR A 4 0.69 -7.77 9.43
CA TYR A 4 0.30 -7.51 8.05
C TYR A 4 -1.10 -8.08 7.86
N THR A 5 -2.03 -7.30 7.32
CA THR A 5 -3.40 -7.76 7.17
C THR A 5 -4.10 -7.09 6.00
N GLU A 6 -4.99 -7.85 5.34
CA GLU A 6 -5.88 -7.32 4.31
C GLU A 6 -7.19 -6.81 4.88
N GLU A 7 -7.42 -6.96 6.18
CA GLU A 7 -8.65 -6.44 6.78
C GLU A 7 -8.67 -4.92 6.71
N LYS A 8 -9.77 -4.37 6.22
CA LYS A 8 -9.92 -2.93 6.09
C LYS A 8 -10.41 -2.33 7.41
N LYS A 9 -9.58 -2.50 8.45
CA LYS A 9 -9.92 -2.08 9.81
C LYS A 9 -9.39 -0.69 10.16
N PHE A 10 -8.72 -0.04 9.23
CA PHE A 10 -8.17 1.30 9.44
C PHE A 10 -9.27 2.35 9.46
N THR A 11 -9.05 3.40 10.22
CA THR A 11 -9.96 4.55 10.25
C THR A 11 -9.50 5.60 9.25
N LYS A 12 -10.41 6.52 8.92
CA LYS A 12 -10.09 7.66 8.05
C LYS A 12 -8.93 8.46 8.64
N GLU A 13 -8.93 8.67 9.95
CA GLU A 13 -7.89 9.43 10.61
C GLU A 13 -6.53 8.73 10.56
N GLN A 14 -6.53 7.43 10.70
CA GLN A 14 -5.29 6.65 10.65
C GLN A 14 -4.64 6.70 9.26
N VAL A 15 -5.45 6.54 8.19
CA VAL A 15 -4.89 6.62 6.85
C VAL A 15 -4.47 8.04 6.51
N GLN A 16 -5.21 9.05 6.94
CA GLN A 16 -4.80 10.43 6.74
C GLN A 16 -3.45 10.70 7.37
N GLN A 17 -3.29 10.28 8.62
CA GLN A 17 -2.04 10.51 9.35
C GLN A 17 -0.86 9.83 8.66
N LEU A 18 -1.06 8.59 8.20
CA LEU A 18 0.00 7.88 7.50
C LEU A 18 0.40 8.60 6.21
N PHE A 19 -0.58 9.00 5.39
CA PHE A 19 -0.29 9.66 4.12
C PHE A 19 0.37 11.02 4.33
N LEU A 20 -0.06 11.78 5.33
CA LEU A 20 0.56 13.07 5.63
C LEU A 20 1.99 12.89 6.14
N SER A 21 2.29 11.78 6.80
CA SER A 21 3.64 11.53 7.33
C SER A 21 4.68 11.43 6.21
N VAL A 22 4.25 11.07 5.01
CA VAL A 22 5.12 10.99 3.82
C VAL A 22 4.85 12.13 2.83
N ASN A 23 4.08 13.12 3.24
CA ASN A 23 3.77 14.31 2.44
C ASN A 23 3.06 14.02 1.12
N TRP A 24 2.24 12.97 1.09
CA TRP A 24 1.47 12.66 -0.11
C TRP A 24 0.17 13.44 -0.12
N ILE A 25 -0.14 14.02 -1.27
CA ILE A 25 -1.28 14.93 -1.41
C ILE A 25 -2.62 14.26 -1.08
N SER A 26 -2.73 12.96 -1.30
CA SER A 26 -3.96 12.22 -0.99
C SER A 26 -4.37 12.37 0.48
N GLY A 27 -3.40 12.58 1.37
CA GLY A 27 -3.68 12.78 2.80
C GLY A 27 -4.44 14.07 3.09
N LYS A 28 -4.46 15.01 2.14
CA LYS A 28 -5.23 16.26 2.28
C LYS A 28 -6.70 16.09 1.92
N TYR A 29 -7.08 14.90 1.43
CA TYR A 29 -8.45 14.58 1.04
C TYR A 29 -8.90 13.30 1.73
N PRO A 30 -8.99 13.31 3.07
CA PRO A 30 -9.16 12.06 3.83
C PRO A 30 -10.44 11.31 3.51
N GLU A 31 -11.53 12.01 3.21
CA GLU A 31 -12.78 11.31 2.91
C GLU A 31 -12.72 10.62 1.57
N ARG A 32 -12.13 11.26 0.56
CA ARG A 32 -11.94 10.64 -0.76
C ARG A 32 -10.98 9.46 -0.67
N LEU A 33 -9.88 9.65 0.05
CA LEU A 33 -8.89 8.61 0.25
C LEU A 33 -9.51 7.39 0.94
N TYR A 34 -10.25 7.62 2.01
CA TYR A 34 -10.87 6.53 2.75
C TYR A 34 -11.84 5.74 1.87
N LYS A 35 -12.70 6.45 1.13
CA LYS A 35 -13.63 5.78 0.22
C LYS A 35 -12.92 4.98 -0.86
N ALA A 36 -11.86 5.54 -1.43
CA ALA A 36 -11.08 4.85 -2.46
C ALA A 36 -10.46 3.56 -1.90
N LEU A 37 -9.91 3.63 -0.69
CA LEU A 37 -9.31 2.45 -0.07
C LEU A 37 -10.36 1.38 0.23
N MET A 38 -11.52 1.79 0.75
CA MET A 38 -12.59 0.84 1.04
C MET A 38 -13.12 0.14 -0.20
N ASN A 39 -13.02 0.79 -1.36
CA ASN A 39 -13.47 0.24 -2.63
C ASN A 39 -12.34 -0.41 -3.45
N SER A 40 -11.15 -0.46 -2.91
CA SER A 40 -10.01 -1.07 -3.61
C SER A 40 -10.08 -2.59 -3.53
N SER A 41 -9.52 -3.25 -4.55
CA SER A 41 -9.51 -4.73 -4.61
C SER A 41 -8.75 -5.33 -3.43
N THR A 42 -7.58 -4.80 -3.15
CA THR A 42 -6.76 -5.24 -2.02
C THR A 42 -6.11 -4.03 -1.37
N VAL A 43 -6.17 -3.97 -0.06
CA VAL A 43 -5.40 -3.01 0.73
C VAL A 43 -4.67 -3.80 1.80
N LEU A 44 -3.35 -3.87 1.68
CA LEU A 44 -2.52 -4.52 2.68
C LEU A 44 -2.00 -3.46 3.63
N THR A 45 -2.28 -3.61 4.91
CA THR A 45 -1.82 -2.67 5.94
C THR A 45 -0.86 -3.34 6.88
N VAL A 46 0.04 -2.55 7.44
CA VAL A 46 1.04 -3.01 8.40
C VAL A 46 0.86 -2.22 9.67
N TRP A 47 0.86 -2.91 10.79
CA TRP A 47 0.56 -2.34 12.10
C TRP A 47 1.65 -2.63 13.09
N ASP A 48 1.99 -1.62 13.88
CA ASP A 48 2.79 -1.79 15.09
C ASP A 48 1.82 -1.61 16.25
N ALA A 49 1.36 -2.73 16.81
CA ALA A 49 0.26 -2.74 17.78
C ALA A 49 -0.96 -2.04 17.18
N LYS A 50 -1.32 -0.87 17.69
CA LYS A 50 -2.50 -0.13 17.22
C LYS A 50 -2.16 0.96 16.22
N LYS A 51 -0.91 1.12 15.86
CA LYS A 51 -0.49 2.18 14.95
C LYS A 51 -0.36 1.66 13.53
N LEU A 52 -1.01 2.33 12.59
CA LEU A 52 -0.89 2.03 11.16
C LEU A 52 0.42 2.60 10.66
N ILE A 53 1.34 1.74 10.21
CA ILE A 53 2.69 2.16 9.82
C ILE A 53 3.02 1.91 8.36
N GLY A 54 2.21 1.13 7.66
CA GLY A 54 2.46 0.87 6.25
C GLY A 54 1.19 0.51 5.52
N LEU A 55 1.19 0.73 4.19
CA LEU A 55 0.01 0.46 3.38
C LEU A 55 0.41 0.30 1.92
N THR A 56 -0.19 -0.67 1.25
CA THR A 56 -0.17 -0.74 -0.21
C THR A 56 -1.58 -1.01 -0.71
N ARG A 57 -1.92 -0.41 -1.83
CA ARG A 57 -3.23 -0.50 -2.45
C ARG A 57 -3.09 -1.15 -3.80
N VAL A 58 -3.98 -2.11 -4.11
CA VAL A 58 -3.98 -2.78 -5.41
C VAL A 58 -5.37 -2.72 -6.00
N LEU A 59 -5.44 -2.38 -7.27
CA LEU A 59 -6.65 -2.48 -8.09
C LEU A 59 -6.45 -3.59 -9.08
N ASP A 60 -7.45 -4.47 -9.24
CA ASP A 60 -7.33 -5.56 -10.18
C ASP A 60 -8.63 -5.80 -10.92
N ASP A 61 -8.54 -6.51 -12.05
CA ASP A 61 -9.70 -6.84 -12.86
C ASP A 61 -10.18 -8.27 -12.63
N SER A 62 -9.65 -8.93 -11.63
CA SER A 62 -9.96 -10.30 -11.21
C SER A 62 -9.44 -11.39 -12.14
N GLU A 63 -8.78 -11.05 -13.23
CA GLU A 63 -8.33 -12.05 -14.20
C GLU A 63 -6.92 -11.85 -14.71
N MET A 64 -6.60 -10.65 -15.18
CA MET A 64 -5.36 -10.45 -15.93
C MET A 64 -4.41 -9.45 -15.32
N LEU A 65 -4.91 -8.34 -14.83
CA LEU A 65 -4.07 -7.21 -14.41
C LEU A 65 -4.31 -6.86 -12.95
N ALA A 66 -3.22 -6.76 -12.21
CA ALA A 66 -3.22 -6.17 -10.87
C ALA A 66 -2.30 -4.95 -10.92
N GLN A 67 -2.79 -3.80 -10.46
CA GLN A 67 -2.03 -2.56 -10.47
C GLN A 67 -1.77 -2.13 -9.04
N ILE A 68 -0.49 -2.05 -8.69
CA ILE A 68 -0.08 -1.59 -7.36
C ILE A 68 -0.08 -0.07 -7.36
N HIS A 69 -0.85 0.49 -6.45
CA HIS A 69 -0.95 1.93 -6.29
C HIS A 69 -0.80 2.25 -4.82
N TYR A 70 0.11 3.13 -4.48
CA TYR A 70 0.54 3.44 -3.13
C TYR A 70 1.33 2.28 -2.51
N VAL A 71 2.58 2.54 -2.23
CA VAL A 71 3.40 1.71 -1.34
C VAL A 71 4.07 2.72 -0.41
N LEU A 72 3.63 2.78 0.83
CA LEU A 72 4.15 3.77 1.74
C LEU A 72 4.39 3.18 3.13
N VAL A 73 5.39 3.75 3.80
CA VAL A 73 5.77 3.34 5.15
C VAL A 73 6.03 4.61 5.94
N ASP A 74 5.50 4.65 7.17
CA ASP A 74 5.75 5.75 8.09
C ASP A 74 7.27 5.99 8.20
N PRO A 75 7.72 7.26 8.13
CA PRO A 75 9.16 7.56 8.16
C PRO A 75 9.92 6.94 9.33
N ASP A 76 9.28 6.81 10.48
CA ASP A 76 9.92 6.22 11.66
C ASP A 76 10.17 4.72 11.51
N TYR A 77 9.59 4.10 10.50
CA TYR A 77 9.69 2.65 10.28
C TYR A 77 10.36 2.30 8.96
N GLN A 78 10.83 3.28 8.22
CA GLN A 78 11.55 3.04 6.96
C GLN A 78 12.89 2.39 7.23
N GLY A 79 13.37 1.61 6.25
CA GLY A 79 14.64 0.92 6.40
C GLY A 79 14.55 -0.42 7.12
N MET A 80 13.36 -0.88 7.45
CA MET A 80 13.15 -2.15 8.15
C MET A 80 12.62 -3.27 7.25
N GLY A 81 12.58 -3.03 5.93
CA GLY A 81 12.14 -4.05 4.97
C GLY A 81 10.63 -4.18 4.84
N ILE A 82 9.85 -3.25 5.39
CA ILE A 82 8.39 -3.36 5.38
C ILE A 82 7.83 -3.24 3.97
N ALA A 83 8.32 -2.27 3.19
CA ALA A 83 7.85 -2.10 1.81
C ALA A 83 8.13 -3.35 0.98
N GLY A 84 9.32 -3.93 1.12
CA GLY A 84 9.67 -5.16 0.41
C GLY A 84 8.76 -6.32 0.75
N LYS A 85 8.44 -6.46 2.04
CA LYS A 85 7.53 -7.53 2.47
C LYS A 85 6.13 -7.34 1.95
N MET A 86 5.65 -6.09 1.89
CA MET A 86 4.34 -5.80 1.30
C MET A 86 4.31 -6.20 -0.17
N ILE A 87 5.34 -5.86 -0.92
CA ILE A 87 5.40 -6.20 -2.34
C ILE A 87 5.49 -7.71 -2.54
N GLU A 88 6.29 -8.41 -1.73
CA GLU A 88 6.34 -9.86 -1.81
C GLU A 88 4.98 -10.49 -1.55
N TYR A 89 4.25 -9.97 -0.58
CA TYR A 89 2.90 -10.44 -0.30
C TYR A 89 1.99 -10.27 -1.51
N ILE A 90 2.02 -9.10 -2.13
CA ILE A 90 1.19 -8.82 -3.29
C ILE A 90 1.58 -9.71 -4.48
N LYS A 91 2.87 -9.90 -4.71
CA LYS A 91 3.33 -10.78 -5.79
C LYS A 91 2.84 -12.21 -5.60
N GLU A 92 2.88 -12.70 -4.39
CA GLU A 92 2.39 -14.05 -4.10
C GLU A 92 0.89 -14.15 -4.29
N LYS A 93 0.15 -13.15 -3.80
CA LYS A 93 -1.31 -13.13 -3.94
C LYS A 93 -1.74 -13.11 -5.40
N TYR A 94 -1.03 -12.38 -6.26
CA TYR A 94 -1.39 -12.17 -7.66
C TYR A 94 -0.52 -12.97 -8.62
N LYS A 95 0.13 -14.03 -8.15
CA LYS A 95 1.11 -14.78 -8.96
C LYS A 95 0.53 -15.39 -10.22
N ASP A 96 -0.78 -15.65 -10.24
CA ASP A 96 -1.44 -16.26 -11.41
C ASP A 96 -1.97 -15.22 -12.39
N PHE A 97 -1.84 -13.93 -12.07
CA PHE A 97 -2.23 -12.86 -13.00
C PHE A 97 -1.17 -12.71 -14.07
N MET A 98 -1.60 -12.33 -15.29
CA MET A 98 -0.67 -12.14 -16.39
C MET A 98 0.20 -10.91 -16.20
N TYR A 99 -0.34 -9.87 -15.57
CA TYR A 99 0.35 -8.60 -15.42
C TYR A 99 0.22 -8.09 -13.99
N ILE A 100 1.34 -7.66 -13.44
CA ILE A 100 1.37 -6.94 -12.16
C ILE A 100 2.14 -5.65 -12.44
N ASP A 101 1.43 -4.52 -12.45
CA ASP A 101 2.03 -3.22 -12.71
C ASP A 101 2.16 -2.42 -11.42
N GLY A 102 3.24 -1.63 -11.32
CA GLY A 102 3.41 -0.70 -10.24
C GLY A 102 3.37 0.72 -10.77
N MET A 103 2.89 1.66 -9.93
CA MET A 103 2.90 3.08 -10.25
C MET A 103 3.75 3.79 -9.20
N PRO A 104 5.04 4.02 -9.50
CA PRO A 104 5.92 4.66 -8.52
C PRO A 104 5.52 6.13 -8.35
N GLU A 105 5.31 6.52 -7.10
CA GLU A 105 5.08 7.93 -6.76
C GLU A 105 6.37 8.72 -6.79
N ASP A 106 7.50 8.04 -6.60
CA ASP A 106 8.82 8.65 -6.53
C ASP A 106 9.72 7.93 -7.53
N LYS A 107 10.51 8.70 -8.28
CA LYS A 107 11.45 8.13 -9.25
C LYS A 107 12.42 7.15 -8.62
N LYS A 108 12.71 7.29 -7.36
CA LYS A 108 13.57 6.35 -6.64
C LYS A 108 13.02 4.94 -6.61
N ASN A 109 11.71 4.81 -6.77
CA ASN A 109 11.06 3.51 -6.73
C ASN A 109 10.99 2.83 -8.11
N VAL A 110 11.36 3.53 -9.18
CA VAL A 110 11.28 2.99 -10.54
C VAL A 110 12.03 1.67 -10.69
N PRO A 111 13.30 1.56 -10.27
CA PRO A 111 14.00 0.28 -10.39
C PRO A 111 13.32 -0.84 -9.60
N PHE A 112 12.73 -0.52 -8.47
CA PHE A 112 12.05 -1.49 -7.63
C PHE A 112 10.83 -2.06 -8.35
N TYR A 113 10.01 -1.18 -8.94
CA TYR A 113 8.81 -1.62 -9.67
C TYR A 113 9.15 -2.34 -10.96
N GLN A 114 10.23 -1.97 -11.63
CA GLN A 114 10.63 -2.60 -12.89
C GLN A 114 10.99 -4.06 -12.74
N LYS A 115 11.24 -4.53 -11.53
CA LYS A 115 11.54 -5.94 -11.28
C LYS A 115 10.29 -6.81 -11.33
N HIS A 116 9.16 -6.21 -11.38
CA HIS A 116 7.88 -6.92 -11.33
C HIS A 116 7.21 -6.88 -12.68
#